data_9ab55e1c59bdd0c14493ab23cbd1d69c
#
_entry.id   9ab55e1c59bdd0c14493ab23cbd1d69c
#
_cell.length_a   1.000
_cell.length_b   1.000
_cell.length_c   1.000
_cell.angle_alpha   90.00
_cell.angle_beta   90.00
_cell.angle_gamma   90.00
#
_symmetry.space_group_name_H-M   'P 1'
#
loop_
_entity.id
_entity.type
_entity.pdbx_description
1 polymer ?
#
loop_
_entity_poly.entity_id
_entity_poly.type
_entity_poly.pdbx_seq_one_letter_code
_entity_poly.pdbx_strand_id
1 'polypeptide(L)'
;LLSGGTTGIPKLIPRRHCDYIYVAKKTTDRCNVNQESVYLASLPIAHNFPLGCPGIMGTFAKGGKVVLCNVTSPDEILPLIEEEKVTITGFVPAIANICMDYLEYEEYDLSSLEVIQVGGSVLEPWLAEKIEKVFDVKLQQIFGIAEGLILTTNEEDNDKIRWQTQGKPISEHDEILIVDEQGKIVGIEEYGELIVRGPYTIYGYYNLPEVNETCITQDCYFKTGDKARKLKDGNYQIVGRIKEIINRAGEKITPLELEEILLTHENINSVQVVGLPDRLQGESIAVFILNGDKELTLEEVRKFLISNNVADFKLPDTVKYIDAWPLTALGKIDRNKLKETF
;
A
#
# COMPACT_ATOMS: atom_id res chain seq x y z
N LEU A 1 11.54 15.34 3.20
CA LEU A 1 11.34 13.91 3.38
C LEU A 1 12.40 13.12 2.62
N LEU A 2 12.57 11.86 3.00
CA LEU A 2 13.36 10.88 2.25
C LEU A 2 12.42 9.95 1.48
N SER A 3 12.77 9.64 0.22
CA SER A 3 12.04 8.59 -0.50
C SER A 3 12.34 7.24 0.11
N GLY A 4 11.30 6.36 0.19
CA GLY A 4 11.46 4.97 0.62
C GLY A 4 12.05 4.06 -0.45
N GLY A 5 13.02 4.53 -1.25
CA GLY A 5 13.60 3.76 -2.35
C GLY A 5 14.26 2.47 -1.89
N THR A 6 13.81 1.34 -2.40
CA THR A 6 14.38 0.00 -2.15
C THR A 6 15.69 -0.24 -2.93
N THR A 7 16.05 0.65 -3.87
CA THR A 7 17.14 0.44 -4.84
C THR A 7 18.07 1.65 -4.94
N GLY A 8 18.74 2.03 -3.86
CA GLY A 8 19.76 3.08 -3.97
C GLY A 8 19.75 4.11 -2.84
N ILE A 9 20.51 5.20 -3.02
CA ILE A 9 20.56 6.32 -2.07
C ILE A 9 19.17 6.99 -2.01
N PRO A 10 18.59 7.19 -0.80
CA PRO A 10 17.31 7.86 -0.66
C PRO A 10 17.32 9.25 -1.30
N LYS A 11 16.28 9.58 -2.05
CA LYS A 11 16.16 10.88 -2.68
C LYS A 11 15.54 11.89 -1.70
N LEU A 12 16.01 13.12 -1.73
CA LEU A 12 15.43 14.21 -0.95
C LEU A 12 14.19 14.77 -1.65
N ILE A 13 13.04 14.64 -0.99
CA ILE A 13 11.73 15.13 -1.44
C ILE A 13 11.49 16.49 -0.80
N PRO A 14 11.58 17.61 -1.56
CA PRO A 14 11.33 18.95 -1.04
C PRO A 14 9.83 19.14 -0.79
N ARG A 15 9.47 19.62 0.40
CA ARG A 15 8.08 19.94 0.76
C ARG A 15 8.03 21.32 1.41
N ARG A 16 6.98 22.06 1.12
CA ARG A 16 6.74 23.40 1.71
C ARG A 16 5.77 23.26 2.89
N HIS A 17 5.80 24.21 3.83
CA HIS A 17 4.83 24.25 4.93
C HIS A 17 3.39 24.32 4.43
N CYS A 18 3.13 25.10 3.36
CA CYS A 18 1.79 25.21 2.78
C CYS A 18 1.29 23.87 2.20
N ASP A 19 2.17 23.00 1.69
CA ASP A 19 1.80 21.70 1.18
C ASP A 19 1.25 20.81 2.31
N TYR A 20 1.92 20.79 3.47
CA TYR A 20 1.47 20.04 4.64
C TYR A 20 0.19 20.60 5.26
N ILE A 21 0.05 21.94 5.34
CA ILE A 21 -1.18 22.57 5.82
C ILE A 21 -2.35 22.21 4.89
N TYR A 22 -2.11 22.24 3.57
CA TYR A 22 -3.11 21.87 2.58
C TYR A 22 -3.52 20.39 2.73
N VAL A 23 -2.55 19.49 2.77
CA VAL A 23 -2.78 18.05 2.95
C VAL A 23 -3.55 17.79 4.25
N ALA A 24 -3.10 18.34 5.39
CA ALA A 24 -3.77 18.17 6.68
C ALA A 24 -5.24 18.59 6.63
N LYS A 25 -5.56 19.71 6.00
CA LYS A 25 -6.95 20.16 5.84
C LYS A 25 -7.77 19.22 4.96
N LYS A 26 -7.25 18.86 3.78
CA LYS A 26 -7.98 18.01 2.84
C LYS A 26 -8.17 16.58 3.34
N THR A 27 -7.16 16.01 3.98
CA THR A 27 -7.26 14.65 4.57
C THR A 27 -8.22 14.63 5.77
N THR A 28 -8.20 15.63 6.65
CA THR A 28 -9.15 15.67 7.77
C THR A 28 -10.59 15.79 7.31
N ASP A 29 -10.86 16.61 6.28
CA ASP A 29 -12.22 16.75 5.72
C ASP A 29 -12.67 15.43 5.07
N ARG A 30 -11.74 14.70 4.42
CA ARG A 30 -12.04 13.43 3.75
C ARG A 30 -12.19 12.25 4.72
N CYS A 31 -11.49 12.29 5.85
CA CYS A 31 -11.46 11.22 6.87
C CYS A 31 -12.31 11.57 8.12
N ASN A 32 -13.19 12.56 8.04
CA ASN A 32 -14.11 12.97 9.11
C ASN A 32 -13.45 13.28 10.47
N VAL A 33 -12.14 13.66 10.48
CA VAL A 33 -11.42 13.99 11.71
C VAL A 33 -11.94 15.29 12.31
N ASN A 34 -12.24 15.26 13.61
CA ASN A 34 -12.79 16.38 14.37
C ASN A 34 -12.12 16.50 15.75
N GLN A 35 -12.64 17.38 16.60
CA GLN A 35 -12.08 17.63 17.96
C GLN A 35 -12.23 16.47 18.93
N GLU A 36 -13.17 15.55 18.69
CA GLU A 36 -13.39 14.34 19.51
C GLU A 36 -12.48 13.19 19.08
N SER A 37 -11.81 13.33 17.92
CA SER A 37 -10.96 12.26 17.39
C SER A 37 -9.72 12.05 18.26
N VAL A 38 -9.44 10.78 18.55
CA VAL A 38 -8.22 10.33 19.25
C VAL A 38 -7.43 9.46 18.26
N TYR A 39 -6.34 10.01 17.73
CA TYR A 39 -5.50 9.34 16.75
C TYR A 39 -4.32 8.63 17.43
N LEU A 40 -4.20 7.32 17.26
CA LEU A 40 -3.02 6.55 17.66
C LEU A 40 -2.00 6.51 16.52
N ALA A 41 -0.83 7.10 16.74
CA ALA A 41 0.31 7.00 15.86
C ALA A 41 1.06 5.69 16.12
N SER A 42 0.57 4.58 15.58
CA SER A 42 1.11 3.23 15.75
C SER A 42 2.31 2.92 14.85
N LEU A 43 2.53 3.73 13.82
CA LEU A 43 3.64 3.61 12.85
C LEU A 43 4.71 4.68 13.14
N PRO A 44 5.96 4.52 12.64
CA PRO A 44 7.03 5.49 12.83
C PRO A 44 6.63 6.90 12.38
N ILE A 45 6.61 7.86 13.31
CA ILE A 45 6.09 9.22 13.08
C ILE A 45 6.88 10.05 12.07
N ALA A 46 8.11 9.66 11.75
CA ALA A 46 8.89 10.29 10.69
C ALA A 46 8.40 9.93 9.27
N HIS A 47 7.50 8.96 9.15
CA HIS A 47 6.87 8.61 7.89
C HIS A 47 5.69 9.54 7.58
N ASN A 48 5.48 9.83 6.28
CA ASN A 48 4.43 10.76 5.85
C ASN A 48 3.01 10.30 6.21
N PHE A 49 2.75 9.00 6.25
CA PHE A 49 1.43 8.45 6.56
C PHE A 49 0.96 8.81 7.97
N PRO A 50 1.62 8.41 9.07
CA PRO A 50 1.19 8.80 10.42
C PRO A 50 1.40 10.29 10.71
N LEU A 51 2.24 10.99 9.95
CA LEU A 51 2.45 12.42 10.14
C LEU A 51 1.33 13.28 9.57
N GLY A 52 0.85 12.99 8.34
CA GLY A 52 0.00 13.93 7.60
C GLY A 52 -1.16 13.37 6.79
N CYS A 53 -1.62 12.09 6.98
CA CYS A 53 -2.65 11.47 6.15
C CYS A 53 -3.85 10.86 6.95
N PRO A 54 -4.65 11.60 7.67
CA PRO A 54 -4.51 12.92 8.26
C PRO A 54 -3.46 12.97 9.37
N GLY A 55 -3.26 11.86 10.09
CA GLY A 55 -2.23 11.64 11.08
C GLY A 55 -2.15 12.70 12.18
N ILE A 56 -0.95 12.86 12.71
CA ILE A 56 -0.67 13.80 13.81
C ILE A 56 -1.05 15.24 13.44
N MET A 57 -0.63 15.70 12.26
CA MET A 57 -0.85 17.09 11.85
C MET A 57 -2.33 17.40 11.62
N GLY A 58 -3.06 16.48 10.98
CA GLY A 58 -4.49 16.65 10.74
C GLY A 58 -5.29 16.64 12.03
N THR A 59 -4.99 15.71 12.93
CA THR A 59 -5.68 15.61 14.23
C THR A 59 -5.48 16.88 15.05
N PHE A 60 -4.25 17.39 15.18
CA PHE A 60 -4.00 18.65 15.86
C PHE A 60 -4.65 19.87 15.17
N ALA A 61 -4.71 19.89 13.84
CA ALA A 61 -5.38 20.97 13.11
C ALA A 61 -6.89 21.04 13.38
N LYS A 62 -7.50 19.95 13.82
CA LYS A 62 -8.94 19.89 14.22
C LYS A 62 -9.14 19.97 15.74
N GLY A 63 -8.07 20.03 16.56
CA GLY A 63 -8.14 20.08 18.01
C GLY A 63 -8.33 18.72 18.67
N GLY A 64 -8.15 17.63 17.96
CA GLY A 64 -8.20 16.27 18.47
C GLY A 64 -6.98 15.88 19.30
N LYS A 65 -7.02 14.69 19.89
CA LYS A 65 -5.95 14.11 20.71
C LYS A 65 -5.06 13.19 19.87
N VAL A 66 -3.76 13.22 20.13
CA VAL A 66 -2.80 12.28 19.54
C VAL A 66 -2.16 11.45 20.65
N VAL A 67 -2.16 10.15 20.47
CA VAL A 67 -1.47 9.15 21.30
C VAL A 67 -0.28 8.62 20.51
N LEU A 68 0.89 8.54 21.15
CA LEU A 68 2.10 8.02 20.52
C LEU A 68 2.38 6.60 21.03
N CYS A 69 2.59 5.68 20.10
CA CYS A 69 3.05 4.34 20.38
C CYS A 69 4.58 4.31 20.27
N ASN A 70 5.27 3.76 21.28
CA ASN A 70 6.74 3.71 21.27
C ASN A 70 7.26 2.55 20.40
N VAL A 71 6.54 1.44 20.41
CA VAL A 71 6.89 0.23 19.64
C VAL A 71 5.68 -0.21 18.83
N THR A 72 5.89 -0.43 17.52
CA THR A 72 4.83 -0.94 16.63
C THR A 72 4.63 -2.43 16.88
N SER A 73 3.96 -2.79 17.99
CA SER A 73 3.68 -4.17 18.38
C SER A 73 2.26 -4.28 18.99
N PRO A 74 1.57 -5.44 18.85
CA PRO A 74 0.21 -5.63 19.36
C PRO A 74 0.06 -5.38 20.84
N ASP A 75 1.04 -5.81 21.63
CA ASP A 75 1.08 -5.68 23.10
C ASP A 75 1.24 -4.24 23.58
N GLU A 76 1.54 -3.29 22.71
CA GLU A 76 1.50 -1.85 23.01
C GLU A 76 0.31 -1.17 22.32
N ILE A 77 0.01 -1.53 21.07
CA ILE A 77 -1.06 -0.92 20.29
C ILE A 77 -2.44 -1.17 20.90
N LEU A 78 -2.76 -2.43 21.20
CA LEU A 78 -4.12 -2.81 21.66
C LEU A 78 -4.46 -2.25 23.04
N PRO A 79 -3.57 -2.32 24.06
CA PRO A 79 -3.78 -1.62 25.33
C PRO A 79 -3.98 -0.11 25.18
N LEU A 80 -3.19 0.56 24.32
CA LEU A 80 -3.34 1.99 24.08
C LEU A 80 -4.69 2.35 23.45
N ILE A 81 -5.23 1.48 22.57
CA ILE A 81 -6.59 1.69 22.02
C ILE A 81 -7.62 1.68 23.13
N GLU A 82 -7.54 0.71 24.05
CA GLU A 82 -8.46 0.59 25.18
C GLU A 82 -8.32 1.73 26.19
N GLU A 83 -7.08 1.99 26.66
CA GLU A 83 -6.80 2.94 27.74
C GLU A 83 -7.09 4.39 27.32
N GLU A 84 -6.70 4.77 26.11
CA GLU A 84 -6.77 6.13 25.60
C GLU A 84 -8.04 6.41 24.81
N LYS A 85 -8.91 5.39 24.67
CA LYS A 85 -10.17 5.43 23.89
C LYS A 85 -9.91 5.96 22.48
N VAL A 86 -8.98 5.30 21.79
CA VAL A 86 -8.59 5.65 20.42
C VAL A 86 -9.77 5.47 19.47
N THR A 87 -9.98 6.45 18.60
CA THR A 87 -11.05 6.41 17.58
C THR A 87 -10.50 6.10 16.18
N ILE A 88 -9.25 6.48 15.91
CA ILE A 88 -8.61 6.30 14.59
C ILE A 88 -7.17 5.82 14.77
N THR A 89 -6.77 4.83 14.00
CA THR A 89 -5.36 4.44 13.89
C THR A 89 -4.97 4.09 12.46
N GLY A 90 -3.66 4.11 12.17
CA GLY A 90 -3.12 3.77 10.86
C GLY A 90 -2.25 2.51 10.92
N PHE A 91 -2.51 1.53 10.05
CA PHE A 91 -1.74 0.29 9.94
C PHE A 91 -1.15 0.11 8.54
N VAL A 92 -0.08 -0.65 8.45
CA VAL A 92 0.26 -1.38 7.23
C VAL A 92 -0.39 -2.77 7.31
N PRO A 93 -0.65 -3.47 6.18
CA PRO A 93 -1.32 -4.77 6.20
C PRO A 93 -0.70 -5.79 7.16
N ALA A 94 0.64 -5.84 7.26
CA ALA A 94 1.34 -6.74 8.16
C ALA A 94 1.01 -6.49 9.65
N ILE A 95 0.94 -5.22 10.07
CA ILE A 95 0.60 -4.87 11.45
C ILE A 95 -0.85 -5.20 11.77
N ALA A 96 -1.77 -4.91 10.84
CA ALA A 96 -3.17 -5.31 11.02
C ALA A 96 -3.31 -6.83 11.23
N ASN A 97 -2.60 -7.63 10.43
CA ASN A 97 -2.62 -9.09 10.56
C ASN A 97 -2.08 -9.55 11.91
N ILE A 98 -0.91 -9.06 12.35
CA ILE A 98 -0.30 -9.42 13.63
C ILE A 98 -1.22 -9.01 14.81
N CYS A 99 -1.87 -7.85 14.74
CA CYS A 99 -2.85 -7.45 15.78
C CYS A 99 -4.08 -8.38 15.80
N MET A 100 -4.58 -8.80 14.64
CA MET A 100 -5.69 -9.77 14.58
C MET A 100 -5.31 -11.14 15.15
N ASP A 101 -4.10 -11.64 14.83
CA ASP A 101 -3.60 -12.90 15.37
C ASP A 101 -3.44 -12.81 16.92
N TYR A 102 -3.02 -11.66 17.44
CA TYR A 102 -2.88 -11.44 18.89
C TYR A 102 -4.23 -11.41 19.59
N LEU A 103 -5.28 -10.86 18.96
CA LEU A 103 -6.66 -10.85 19.48
C LEU A 103 -7.30 -12.24 19.56
N GLU A 104 -6.71 -13.29 18.96
CA GLU A 104 -7.16 -14.67 19.16
C GLU A 104 -6.83 -15.21 20.56
N TYR A 105 -5.87 -14.58 21.26
CA TYR A 105 -5.38 -15.04 22.57
C TYR A 105 -5.63 -14.04 23.72
N GLU A 106 -5.81 -12.76 23.39
CA GLU A 106 -5.96 -11.68 24.37
C GLU A 106 -7.17 -10.81 24.02
N GLU A 107 -7.97 -10.42 25.02
CA GLU A 107 -9.16 -9.60 24.85
C GLU A 107 -8.91 -8.15 25.27
N TYR A 108 -9.37 -7.20 24.46
CA TYR A 108 -9.32 -5.75 24.73
C TYR A 108 -10.64 -5.08 24.37
N ASP A 109 -11.00 -4.03 25.10
CA ASP A 109 -12.14 -3.17 24.75
C ASP A 109 -11.77 -2.20 23.61
N LEU A 110 -12.05 -2.61 22.39
CA LEU A 110 -11.81 -1.81 21.19
C LEU A 110 -13.04 -1.01 20.74
N SER A 111 -14.09 -0.92 21.57
CA SER A 111 -15.37 -0.29 21.21
C SER A 111 -15.30 1.21 20.89
N SER A 112 -14.21 1.89 21.26
CA SER A 112 -13.96 3.27 20.91
C SER A 112 -13.41 3.45 19.50
N LEU A 113 -12.84 2.38 18.89
CA LEU A 113 -12.21 2.44 17.58
C LEU A 113 -13.29 2.49 16.49
N GLU A 114 -13.29 3.55 15.70
CA GLU A 114 -14.26 3.79 14.63
C GLU A 114 -13.66 3.47 13.26
N VAL A 115 -12.39 3.83 13.05
CA VAL A 115 -11.73 3.75 11.75
C VAL A 115 -10.32 3.17 11.88
N ILE A 116 -10.03 2.18 11.06
CA ILE A 116 -8.65 1.74 10.76
C ILE A 116 -8.29 2.20 9.35
N GLN A 117 -7.23 3.01 9.27
CA GLN A 117 -6.62 3.41 8.01
C GLN A 117 -5.55 2.40 7.62
N VAL A 118 -5.61 1.83 6.42
CA VAL A 118 -4.59 0.89 5.95
C VAL A 118 -3.92 1.44 4.70
N GLY A 119 -2.60 1.49 4.74
CA GLY A 119 -1.81 2.02 3.63
C GLY A 119 -0.39 1.52 3.62
N GLY A 120 0.39 2.06 2.69
CA GLY A 120 1.82 1.75 2.59
C GLY A 120 2.17 0.59 1.68
N SER A 121 1.28 -0.36 1.49
CA SER A 121 1.35 -1.42 0.46
C SER A 121 -0.05 -1.74 -0.03
N VAL A 122 -0.16 -2.53 -1.09
CA VAL A 122 -1.46 -3.00 -1.57
C VAL A 122 -2.10 -3.87 -0.49
N LEU A 123 -3.40 -3.66 -0.26
CA LEU A 123 -4.21 -4.42 0.68
C LEU A 123 -5.11 -5.38 -0.09
N GLU A 124 -4.98 -6.65 0.23
CA GLU A 124 -5.82 -7.69 -0.36
C GLU A 124 -7.29 -7.56 0.10
N PRO A 125 -8.26 -7.75 -0.80
CA PRO A 125 -9.68 -7.58 -0.46
C PRO A 125 -10.15 -8.47 0.70
N TRP A 126 -9.68 -9.71 0.77
CA TRP A 126 -10.03 -10.62 1.87
C TRP A 126 -9.48 -10.12 3.23
N LEU A 127 -8.29 -9.52 3.23
CA LEU A 127 -7.69 -8.96 4.43
C LEU A 127 -8.43 -7.69 4.86
N ALA A 128 -8.84 -6.86 3.90
CA ALA A 128 -9.67 -5.69 4.17
C ALA A 128 -11.00 -6.08 4.86
N GLU A 129 -11.68 -7.10 4.34
CA GLU A 129 -12.90 -7.67 4.93
C GLU A 129 -12.63 -8.24 6.34
N LYS A 130 -11.53 -9.00 6.52
CA LYS A 130 -11.15 -9.59 7.82
C LYS A 130 -10.90 -8.50 8.86
N ILE A 131 -10.20 -7.41 8.50
CA ILE A 131 -9.94 -6.27 9.39
C ILE A 131 -11.26 -5.64 9.85
N GLU A 132 -12.19 -5.29 8.95
CA GLU A 132 -13.49 -4.71 9.33
C GLU A 132 -14.26 -5.62 10.28
N LYS A 133 -14.23 -6.94 10.05
CA LYS A 133 -14.96 -7.91 10.88
C LYS A 133 -14.36 -8.13 12.26
N VAL A 134 -13.02 -8.24 12.34
CA VAL A 134 -12.34 -8.55 13.61
C VAL A 134 -12.32 -7.33 14.54
N PHE A 135 -12.10 -6.14 14.00
CA PHE A 135 -12.06 -4.91 14.80
C PHE A 135 -13.41 -4.22 14.95
N ASP A 136 -14.46 -4.67 14.24
CA ASP A 136 -15.79 -4.03 14.17
C ASP A 136 -15.71 -2.54 13.81
N VAL A 137 -14.94 -2.20 12.77
CA VAL A 137 -14.65 -0.82 12.36
C VAL A 137 -14.97 -0.59 10.89
N LYS A 138 -14.86 0.68 10.46
CA LYS A 138 -14.76 1.01 9.04
C LYS A 138 -13.31 1.09 8.59
N LEU A 139 -13.01 0.41 7.48
CA LEU A 139 -11.71 0.46 6.86
C LEU A 139 -11.62 1.65 5.90
N GLN A 140 -10.54 2.42 5.99
CA GLN A 140 -10.15 3.38 4.96
C GLN A 140 -8.83 2.94 4.33
N GLN A 141 -8.83 2.63 3.03
CA GLN A 141 -7.58 2.48 2.31
C GLN A 141 -6.96 3.85 2.03
N ILE A 142 -5.67 3.98 2.29
CA ILE A 142 -4.91 5.19 1.98
C ILE A 142 -3.73 4.81 1.09
N PHE A 143 -3.76 5.28 -0.14
CA PHE A 143 -2.61 5.30 -1.01
C PHE A 143 -2.01 6.70 -0.99
N GLY A 144 -0.72 6.79 -0.72
CA GLY A 144 -0.01 8.07 -0.72
C GLY A 144 1.43 7.93 -1.14
N ILE A 145 1.91 8.90 -1.89
CA ILE A 145 3.33 9.06 -2.20
C ILE A 145 3.84 10.34 -1.53
N ALA A 146 5.06 10.29 -1.02
CA ALA A 146 5.67 11.44 -0.35
C ALA A 146 5.89 12.62 -1.30
N GLU A 147 5.94 12.35 -2.59
CA GLU A 147 6.05 13.32 -3.68
C GLU A 147 4.76 14.13 -3.90
N GLY A 148 3.60 13.67 -3.37
CA GLY A 148 2.42 14.54 -3.31
C GLY A 148 1.21 14.06 -4.09
N LEU A 149 0.75 12.86 -3.81
CA LEU A 149 -0.60 12.39 -4.11
C LEU A 149 -1.11 11.61 -2.91
N ILE A 150 -2.36 11.80 -2.55
CA ILE A 150 -3.08 10.96 -1.58
C ILE A 150 -4.44 10.61 -2.18
N LEU A 151 -4.72 9.32 -2.25
CA LEU A 151 -6.04 8.76 -2.52
C LEU A 151 -6.55 8.12 -1.23
N THR A 152 -7.85 8.21 -0.98
CA THR A 152 -8.46 7.49 0.13
C THR A 152 -9.89 7.09 -0.19
N THR A 153 -10.29 5.92 0.29
CA THR A 153 -11.70 5.54 0.37
C THR A 153 -12.39 6.35 1.46
N ASN A 154 -13.71 6.36 1.43
CA ASN A 154 -14.53 7.00 2.47
C ASN A 154 -15.26 5.91 3.26
N GLU A 155 -15.50 6.13 4.54
CA GLU A 155 -16.30 5.21 5.37
C GLU A 155 -17.74 5.01 4.87
N GLU A 156 -18.30 5.99 4.14
CA GLU A 156 -19.62 5.90 3.49
C GLU A 156 -19.59 5.12 2.16
N ASP A 157 -18.41 4.83 1.61
CA ASP A 157 -18.28 4.01 0.40
C ASP A 157 -18.79 2.59 0.70
N ASN A 158 -19.31 1.90 -0.31
CA ASN A 158 -19.71 0.50 -0.16
C ASN A 158 -18.47 -0.40 0.02
N ASP A 159 -18.69 -1.60 0.54
CA ASP A 159 -17.64 -2.57 0.88
C ASP A 159 -16.70 -2.85 -0.30
N LYS A 160 -17.27 -3.00 -1.51
CA LYS A 160 -16.45 -3.25 -2.70
C LYS A 160 -15.46 -2.12 -2.99
N ILE A 161 -15.86 -0.86 -2.81
CA ILE A 161 -14.97 0.29 -2.98
C ILE A 161 -13.93 0.29 -1.87
N ARG A 162 -14.32 0.14 -0.61
CA ARG A 162 -13.40 0.15 0.52
C ARG A 162 -12.38 -0.98 0.48
N TRP A 163 -12.75 -2.17 0.00
CA TRP A 163 -11.87 -3.34 0.00
C TRP A 163 -11.01 -3.48 -1.25
N GLN A 164 -11.46 -2.97 -2.40
CA GLN A 164 -10.83 -3.24 -3.70
C GLN A 164 -10.20 -2.03 -4.38
N THR A 165 -10.30 -0.84 -3.78
CA THR A 165 -9.77 0.38 -4.39
C THR A 165 -9.04 1.24 -3.36
N GLN A 166 -8.26 2.20 -3.84
CA GLN A 166 -7.65 3.22 -3.01
C GLN A 166 -8.47 4.52 -3.00
N GLY A 167 -9.71 4.46 -3.52
CA GLY A 167 -10.66 5.57 -3.46
C GLY A 167 -10.35 6.69 -4.43
N LYS A 168 -10.60 7.93 -3.98
CA LYS A 168 -10.48 9.17 -4.77
C LYS A 168 -9.42 10.10 -4.20
N PRO A 169 -8.89 11.05 -5.00
CA PRO A 169 -7.97 12.05 -4.50
C PRO A 169 -8.58 12.89 -3.38
N ILE A 170 -7.75 13.29 -2.41
CA ILE A 170 -8.17 14.17 -1.32
C ILE A 170 -8.46 15.59 -1.79
N SER A 171 -7.97 15.98 -2.94
CA SER A 171 -8.13 17.32 -3.51
C SER A 171 -8.80 17.25 -4.86
N GLU A 172 -9.79 18.12 -5.06
CA GLU A 172 -10.45 18.39 -6.34
C GLU A 172 -9.49 19.05 -7.36
N HIS A 173 -8.35 19.53 -6.91
CA HIS A 173 -7.32 20.15 -7.74
C HIS A 173 -6.18 19.18 -8.12
N ASP A 174 -6.26 17.92 -7.72
CA ASP A 174 -5.34 16.89 -8.16
C ASP A 174 -5.72 16.45 -9.58
N GLU A 175 -4.83 16.67 -10.51
CA GLU A 175 -4.96 16.20 -11.89
C GLU A 175 -4.24 14.86 -12.01
N ILE A 176 -4.99 13.79 -12.20
CA ILE A 176 -4.48 12.42 -12.29
C ILE A 176 -4.79 11.86 -13.66
N LEU A 177 -3.77 11.37 -14.33
CA LEU A 177 -3.88 10.67 -15.60
C LEU A 177 -3.32 9.25 -15.47
N ILE A 178 -3.88 8.34 -16.25
CA ILE A 178 -3.33 7.00 -16.45
C ILE A 178 -2.82 6.96 -17.89
N VAL A 179 -1.53 6.62 -18.07
CA VAL A 179 -0.88 6.66 -19.38
C VAL A 179 -0.22 5.34 -19.73
N ASP A 180 -0.17 5.04 -21.02
CA ASP A 180 0.58 3.90 -21.56
C ASP A 180 2.11 4.19 -21.60
N GLU A 181 2.88 3.23 -22.11
CA GLU A 181 4.35 3.34 -22.22
C GLU A 181 4.80 4.43 -23.17
N GLN A 182 3.95 4.86 -24.08
CA GLN A 182 4.20 5.96 -25.02
C GLN A 182 3.77 7.32 -24.44
N GLY A 183 3.23 7.34 -23.20
CA GLY A 183 2.72 8.53 -22.55
C GLY A 183 1.33 8.98 -23.01
N LYS A 184 0.61 8.15 -23.77
CA LYS A 184 -0.76 8.44 -24.22
C LYS A 184 -1.74 8.06 -23.12
N ILE A 185 -2.75 8.93 -22.88
CA ILE A 185 -3.81 8.69 -21.91
C ILE A 185 -4.62 7.44 -22.35
N VAL A 186 -4.78 6.50 -21.42
CA VAL A 186 -5.60 5.30 -21.62
C VAL A 186 -7.07 5.52 -21.24
N GLY A 187 -7.94 4.60 -21.65
CA GLY A 187 -9.36 4.65 -21.32
C GLY A 187 -9.68 4.33 -19.85
N ILE A 188 -10.96 4.56 -19.48
CA ILE A 188 -11.48 4.14 -18.18
C ILE A 188 -11.40 2.61 -18.09
N GLU A 189 -10.98 2.09 -16.91
CA GLU A 189 -10.73 0.67 -16.60
C GLU A 189 -9.51 0.06 -17.29
N GLU A 190 -8.79 0.81 -18.11
CA GLU A 190 -7.52 0.38 -18.67
C GLU A 190 -6.35 0.66 -17.73
N TYR A 191 -5.37 -0.24 -17.72
CA TYR A 191 -4.19 -0.12 -16.89
C TYR A 191 -3.09 0.69 -17.57
N GLY A 192 -2.42 1.55 -16.77
CA GLY A 192 -1.25 2.32 -17.21
C GLY A 192 -0.46 2.85 -16.05
N GLU A 193 0.53 3.71 -16.33
CA GLU A 193 1.25 4.46 -15.30
C GLU A 193 0.38 5.58 -14.75
N LEU A 194 0.28 5.66 -13.42
CA LEU A 194 -0.35 6.79 -12.76
C LEU A 194 0.62 7.97 -12.76
N ILE A 195 0.19 9.10 -13.33
CA ILE A 195 0.92 10.36 -13.28
C ILE A 195 0.03 11.43 -12.65
N VAL A 196 0.64 12.35 -11.90
CA VAL A 196 -0.10 13.34 -11.10
C VAL A 196 0.52 14.72 -11.16
N ARG A 197 -0.35 15.73 -11.13
CA ARG A 197 -0.03 17.14 -10.92
C ARG A 197 -1.05 17.73 -9.97
N GLY A 198 -0.61 18.46 -8.95
CA GLY A 198 -1.54 19.02 -7.97
C GLY A 198 -0.90 20.05 -7.05
N PRO A 199 -1.70 20.69 -6.16
CA PRO A 199 -1.26 21.77 -5.30
C PRO A 199 -0.10 21.42 -4.37
N TYR A 200 0.05 20.13 -4.04
CA TYR A 200 1.06 19.62 -3.14
C TYR A 200 1.97 18.56 -3.78
N THR A 201 1.93 18.42 -5.11
CA THR A 201 2.87 17.59 -5.87
C THR A 201 4.20 18.33 -6.02
N ILE A 202 5.33 17.63 -5.87
CA ILE A 202 6.66 18.22 -6.06
C ILE A 202 6.94 18.51 -7.53
N TYR A 203 7.79 19.50 -7.77
CA TYR A 203 8.31 19.83 -9.11
C TYR A 203 9.64 19.11 -9.42
N GLY A 204 10.08 18.23 -8.53
CA GLY A 204 11.30 17.44 -8.67
C GLY A 204 11.99 17.16 -7.34
N TYR A 205 12.90 16.21 -7.34
CA TYR A 205 13.76 15.89 -6.20
C TYR A 205 14.86 16.94 -6.04
N TYR A 206 15.26 17.18 -4.80
CA TYR A 206 16.30 18.15 -4.50
C TYR A 206 17.66 17.70 -5.04
N ASN A 207 18.28 18.56 -5.83
CA ASN A 207 19.63 18.40 -6.40
C ASN A 207 19.84 17.10 -7.22
N LEU A 208 18.81 16.67 -7.96
CA LEU A 208 18.83 15.47 -8.82
C LEU A 208 18.27 15.79 -10.22
N PRO A 209 18.92 16.66 -11.01
CA PRO A 209 18.40 17.10 -12.31
C PRO A 209 18.13 15.94 -13.28
N GLU A 210 19.07 14.99 -13.40
CA GLU A 210 18.96 13.84 -14.31
C GLU A 210 17.76 12.94 -13.98
N VAL A 211 17.45 12.76 -12.67
CA VAL A 211 16.26 12.02 -12.22
C VAL A 211 15.01 12.80 -12.55
N ASN A 212 15.05 14.13 -12.35
CA ASN A 212 13.89 14.99 -12.57
C ASN A 212 13.49 15.04 -14.06
N GLU A 213 14.46 15.01 -14.98
CA GLU A 213 14.19 14.90 -16.43
C GLU A 213 13.40 13.64 -16.81
N THR A 214 13.52 12.57 -16.02
CA THR A 214 12.83 11.30 -16.29
C THR A 214 11.52 11.14 -15.56
N CYS A 215 11.41 11.71 -14.34
CA CYS A 215 10.23 11.54 -13.49
C CYS A 215 9.20 12.69 -13.58
N ILE A 216 9.55 13.79 -14.25
CA ILE A 216 8.59 14.88 -14.52
C ILE A 216 8.36 14.98 -16.03
N THR A 217 7.10 14.99 -16.45
CA THR A 217 6.75 15.19 -17.87
C THR A 217 6.93 16.66 -18.29
N GLN A 218 6.91 16.93 -19.59
CA GLN A 218 6.95 18.30 -20.11
C GLN A 218 5.78 19.17 -19.61
N ASP A 219 4.62 18.55 -19.37
CA ASP A 219 3.41 19.20 -18.82
C ASP A 219 3.40 19.22 -17.28
N CYS A 220 4.57 19.00 -16.64
CA CYS A 220 4.76 19.03 -15.20
C CYS A 220 3.97 17.97 -14.40
N TYR A 221 3.64 16.84 -14.99
CA TYR A 221 3.14 15.70 -14.24
C TYR A 221 4.29 14.89 -13.64
N PHE A 222 4.16 14.53 -12.37
CA PHE A 222 5.05 13.59 -11.70
C PHE A 222 4.66 12.15 -12.07
N LYS A 223 5.61 11.36 -12.56
CA LYS A 223 5.47 9.93 -12.83
C LYS A 223 5.67 9.15 -11.54
N THR A 224 4.60 8.53 -11.04
CA THR A 224 4.67 7.84 -9.74
C THR A 224 5.43 6.52 -9.81
N GLY A 225 5.47 5.90 -10.99
CA GLY A 225 5.97 4.55 -11.18
C GLY A 225 5.00 3.48 -10.66
N ASP A 226 3.78 3.86 -10.31
CA ASP A 226 2.73 2.93 -9.91
C ASP A 226 1.85 2.59 -11.11
N LYS A 227 1.49 1.31 -11.24
CA LYS A 227 0.51 0.83 -12.21
C LYS A 227 -0.88 0.93 -11.60
N ALA A 228 -1.78 1.59 -12.31
CA ALA A 228 -3.13 1.86 -11.82
C ALA A 228 -4.16 1.86 -12.95
N ARG A 229 -5.43 1.87 -12.57
CA ARG A 229 -6.55 2.21 -13.45
C ARG A 229 -7.54 3.12 -12.76
N LYS A 230 -8.28 3.90 -13.55
CA LYS A 230 -9.42 4.68 -13.09
C LYS A 230 -10.70 3.90 -13.38
N LEU A 231 -11.55 3.73 -12.37
CA LEU A 231 -12.82 3.03 -12.50
C LEU A 231 -13.93 4.00 -12.98
N LYS A 232 -15.07 3.43 -13.44
CA LYS A 232 -16.22 4.21 -13.93
C LYS A 232 -16.82 5.15 -12.90
N ASP A 233 -16.77 4.79 -11.62
CA ASP A 233 -17.26 5.58 -10.49
C ASP A 233 -16.28 6.67 -10.03
N GLY A 234 -15.13 6.78 -10.69
CA GLY A 234 -14.08 7.75 -10.43
C GLY A 234 -13.08 7.36 -9.36
N ASN A 235 -13.20 6.16 -8.77
CA ASN A 235 -12.19 5.61 -7.87
C ASN A 235 -10.97 5.12 -8.65
N TYR A 236 -9.85 5.00 -7.96
CA TYR A 236 -8.60 4.48 -8.53
C TYR A 236 -8.24 3.15 -7.87
N GLN A 237 -7.71 2.25 -8.68
CA GLN A 237 -7.15 0.98 -8.22
C GLN A 237 -5.67 0.92 -8.58
N ILE A 238 -4.83 0.79 -7.57
CA ILE A 238 -3.38 0.61 -7.68
C ILE A 238 -3.09 -0.89 -7.64
N VAL A 239 -2.32 -1.37 -8.61
CA VAL A 239 -2.02 -2.81 -8.73
C VAL A 239 -0.53 -3.14 -8.57
N GLY A 240 0.27 -2.17 -8.15
CA GLY A 240 1.67 -2.37 -7.84
C GLY A 240 2.62 -1.40 -8.55
N ARG A 241 3.91 -1.66 -8.45
CA ARG A 241 4.98 -0.85 -9.05
C ARG A 241 5.30 -1.34 -10.45
N ILE A 242 5.48 -0.41 -11.40
CA ILE A 242 5.89 -0.73 -12.78
C ILE A 242 7.23 -1.46 -12.80
N LYS A 243 8.17 -1.08 -11.93
CA LYS A 243 9.48 -1.74 -11.79
C LYS A 243 9.43 -3.15 -11.18
N GLU A 244 8.31 -3.53 -10.60
CA GLU A 244 8.10 -4.86 -10.02
C GLU A 244 7.40 -5.81 -11.01
N ILE A 245 6.94 -5.30 -12.14
CA ILE A 245 6.38 -6.12 -13.21
C ILE A 245 7.47 -7.05 -13.74
N ILE A 246 7.19 -8.34 -13.72
CA ILE A 246 8.11 -9.37 -14.20
C ILE A 246 8.04 -9.39 -15.72
N ASN A 247 9.20 -9.26 -16.37
CA ASN A 247 9.31 -9.33 -17.83
C ASN A 247 9.87 -10.68 -18.25
N ARG A 248 8.99 -11.64 -18.50
CA ARG A 248 9.35 -12.99 -18.90
C ARG A 248 9.15 -13.19 -20.40
N ALA A 249 10.25 -13.33 -21.13
CA ALA A 249 10.24 -13.54 -22.59
C ALA A 249 9.43 -12.48 -23.37
N GLY A 250 9.41 -11.22 -22.88
CA GLY A 250 8.64 -10.14 -23.48
C GLY A 250 7.21 -9.97 -22.93
N GLU A 251 6.71 -10.96 -22.19
CA GLU A 251 5.41 -10.87 -21.52
C GLU A 251 5.53 -10.16 -20.18
N LYS A 252 4.56 -9.26 -19.87
CA LYS A 252 4.53 -8.47 -18.65
C LYS A 252 3.57 -9.07 -17.65
N ILE A 253 4.11 -9.58 -16.53
CA ILE A 253 3.37 -10.28 -15.50
C ILE A 253 3.34 -9.41 -14.25
N THR A 254 2.15 -9.12 -13.76
CA THR A 254 1.95 -8.37 -12.52
C THR A 254 2.01 -9.35 -11.35
N PRO A 255 2.98 -9.23 -10.42
CA PRO A 255 3.10 -10.14 -9.28
C PRO A 255 1.81 -10.29 -8.48
N LEU A 256 1.13 -9.17 -8.22
CA LEU A 256 -0.12 -9.13 -7.44
C LEU A 256 -1.20 -10.06 -8.02
N GLU A 257 -1.33 -10.16 -9.34
CA GLU A 257 -2.32 -11.05 -9.98
C GLU A 257 -2.11 -12.51 -9.57
N LEU A 258 -0.86 -12.94 -9.44
CA LEU A 258 -0.54 -14.30 -8.99
C LEU A 258 -0.68 -14.44 -7.48
N GLU A 259 -0.28 -13.42 -6.73
CA GLU A 259 -0.40 -13.35 -5.27
C GLU A 259 -1.87 -13.47 -4.84
N GLU A 260 -2.78 -12.71 -5.47
CA GLU A 260 -4.23 -12.76 -5.21
C GLU A 260 -4.81 -14.17 -5.41
N ILE A 261 -4.44 -14.83 -6.50
CA ILE A 261 -4.92 -16.19 -6.79
C ILE A 261 -4.35 -17.18 -5.76
N LEU A 262 -3.05 -17.11 -5.48
CA LEU A 262 -2.38 -18.02 -4.55
C LEU A 262 -2.93 -17.90 -3.13
N LEU A 263 -3.31 -16.71 -2.68
CA LEU A 263 -3.94 -16.46 -1.38
C LEU A 263 -5.33 -17.09 -1.23
N THR A 264 -5.97 -17.55 -2.31
CA THR A 264 -7.22 -18.31 -2.23
C THR A 264 -7.01 -19.80 -1.90
N HIS A 265 -5.75 -20.25 -1.86
CA HIS A 265 -5.41 -21.64 -1.52
C HIS A 265 -5.37 -21.83 0.00
N GLU A 266 -6.06 -22.86 0.53
CA GLU A 266 -6.22 -23.13 1.97
C GLU A 266 -4.91 -23.25 2.78
N ASN A 267 -3.80 -23.60 2.15
CA ASN A 267 -2.49 -23.76 2.80
C ASN A 267 -1.53 -22.57 2.52
N ILE A 268 -2.02 -21.45 1.98
CA ILE A 268 -1.21 -20.25 1.70
C ILE A 268 -1.81 -19.05 2.44
N ASN A 269 -1.19 -18.70 3.56
CA ASN A 269 -1.63 -17.55 4.36
C ASN A 269 -0.94 -16.25 3.97
N SER A 270 0.25 -16.34 3.39
CA SER A 270 1.00 -15.16 2.95
C SER A 270 1.98 -15.54 1.84
N VAL A 271 2.01 -14.77 0.77
CA VAL A 271 2.79 -15.04 -0.44
C VAL A 271 3.36 -13.77 -1.04
N GLN A 272 4.54 -13.88 -1.64
CA GLN A 272 5.12 -12.83 -2.47
C GLN A 272 5.65 -13.43 -3.76
N VAL A 273 5.38 -12.74 -4.87
CA VAL A 273 5.87 -13.13 -6.20
C VAL A 273 6.88 -12.10 -6.67
N VAL A 274 8.06 -12.56 -7.09
CA VAL A 274 9.11 -11.68 -7.59
C VAL A 274 9.73 -12.22 -8.89
N GLY A 275 10.22 -11.31 -9.74
CA GLY A 275 11.04 -11.67 -10.89
C GLY A 275 12.50 -11.83 -10.46
N LEU A 276 13.11 -12.94 -10.84
CA LEU A 276 14.54 -13.20 -10.68
C LEU A 276 15.22 -13.11 -12.05
N PRO A 277 16.45 -12.57 -12.16
CA PRO A 277 17.17 -12.56 -13.42
C PRO A 277 17.30 -13.95 -14.03
N ASP A 278 16.93 -14.12 -15.28
CA ASP A 278 17.06 -15.35 -16.06
C ASP A 278 17.74 -15.07 -17.42
N ARG A 279 18.73 -15.90 -17.77
CA ARG A 279 19.53 -15.68 -18.99
C ARG A 279 18.77 -15.91 -20.29
N LEU A 280 17.74 -16.74 -20.27
CA LEU A 280 16.98 -17.13 -21.48
C LEU A 280 15.70 -16.33 -21.64
N GLN A 281 15.04 -16.01 -20.53
CA GLN A 281 13.71 -15.40 -20.53
C GLN A 281 13.72 -13.94 -20.06
N GLY A 282 14.90 -13.40 -19.69
CA GLY A 282 15.00 -12.10 -19.05
C GLY A 282 14.75 -12.19 -17.53
N GLU A 283 13.54 -12.57 -17.14
CA GLU A 283 13.19 -12.88 -15.77
C GLU A 283 12.42 -14.19 -15.65
N SER A 284 12.64 -14.92 -14.56
CA SER A 284 11.87 -16.07 -14.10
C SER A 284 10.98 -15.67 -12.92
N ILE A 285 9.90 -16.43 -12.70
CA ILE A 285 8.92 -16.16 -11.66
C ILE A 285 9.24 -16.99 -10.41
N ALA A 286 9.56 -16.34 -9.30
CA ALA A 286 9.75 -16.98 -8.00
C ALA A 286 8.59 -16.64 -7.06
N VAL A 287 8.00 -17.67 -6.46
CA VAL A 287 6.97 -17.57 -5.44
C VAL A 287 7.60 -17.84 -4.09
N PHE A 288 7.46 -16.88 -3.16
CA PHE A 288 7.82 -17.04 -1.77
C PHE A 288 6.56 -17.22 -0.94
N ILE A 289 6.52 -18.23 -0.10
CA ILE A 289 5.41 -18.52 0.80
C ILE A 289 5.94 -18.49 2.24
N LEU A 290 5.21 -17.80 3.13
CA LEU A 290 5.51 -17.88 4.55
C LEU A 290 5.19 -19.28 5.05
N ASN A 291 6.10 -19.90 5.82
CA ASN A 291 5.91 -21.23 6.35
C ASN A 291 4.55 -21.37 7.06
N GLY A 292 3.85 -22.43 6.74
CA GLY A 292 2.56 -22.82 7.28
C GLY A 292 2.54 -24.32 7.61
N ASP A 293 1.36 -24.83 7.90
CA ASP A 293 1.18 -26.23 8.34
C ASP A 293 1.57 -27.27 7.28
N LYS A 294 1.53 -26.89 6.00
CA LYS A 294 1.84 -27.78 4.89
C LYS A 294 2.51 -27.03 3.74
N GLU A 295 3.68 -27.47 3.36
CA GLU A 295 4.38 -26.97 2.17
C GLU A 295 3.81 -27.59 0.88
N LEU A 296 3.59 -26.74 -0.12
CA LEU A 296 3.21 -27.14 -1.47
C LEU A 296 4.45 -27.24 -2.35
N THR A 297 4.51 -28.26 -3.16
CA THR A 297 5.54 -28.39 -4.21
C THR A 297 5.29 -27.39 -5.34
N LEU A 298 6.32 -27.08 -6.12
CA LEU A 298 6.17 -26.25 -7.33
C LEU A 298 5.08 -26.80 -8.28
N GLU A 299 4.97 -28.12 -8.38
CA GLU A 299 3.97 -28.75 -9.25
C GLU A 299 2.54 -28.53 -8.72
N GLU A 300 2.34 -28.61 -7.41
CA GLU A 300 1.03 -28.34 -6.78
C GLU A 300 0.63 -26.87 -6.94
N VAL A 301 1.56 -25.93 -6.75
CA VAL A 301 1.33 -24.49 -6.98
C VAL A 301 0.96 -24.23 -8.44
N ARG A 302 1.70 -24.81 -9.40
CA ARG A 302 1.36 -24.69 -10.84
C ARG A 302 -0.02 -25.27 -11.15
N LYS A 303 -0.33 -26.47 -10.67
CA LYS A 303 -1.66 -27.09 -10.88
C LYS A 303 -2.78 -26.22 -10.32
N PHE A 304 -2.57 -25.62 -9.14
CA PHE A 304 -3.54 -24.72 -8.55
C PHE A 304 -3.76 -23.48 -9.42
N LEU A 305 -2.69 -22.83 -9.89
CA LEU A 305 -2.80 -21.67 -10.79
C LEU A 305 -3.51 -22.01 -12.11
N ILE A 306 -3.19 -23.16 -12.73
CA ILE A 306 -3.84 -23.65 -13.93
C ILE A 306 -5.35 -23.88 -13.71
N SER A 307 -5.72 -24.46 -12.57
CA SER A 307 -7.14 -24.68 -12.23
C SER A 307 -7.92 -23.37 -12.04
N ASN A 308 -7.21 -22.27 -11.77
CA ASN A 308 -7.75 -20.91 -11.68
C ASN A 308 -7.56 -20.10 -12.99
N ASN A 309 -7.40 -20.80 -14.13
CA ASN A 309 -7.29 -20.21 -15.47
C ASN A 309 -6.08 -19.27 -15.68
N VAL A 310 -5.00 -19.45 -14.93
CA VAL A 310 -3.75 -18.71 -15.14
C VAL A 310 -3.05 -19.27 -16.39
N ALA A 311 -2.64 -18.37 -17.28
CA ALA A 311 -1.95 -18.74 -18.52
C ALA A 311 -0.55 -19.33 -18.24
N ASP A 312 -0.11 -20.29 -19.07
CA ASP A 312 1.14 -21.04 -18.89
C ASP A 312 2.38 -20.16 -18.72
N PHE A 313 2.45 -19.04 -19.44
CA PHE A 313 3.60 -18.13 -19.37
C PHE A 313 3.70 -17.39 -18.02
N LYS A 314 2.63 -17.39 -17.21
CA LYS A 314 2.60 -16.82 -15.86
C LYS A 314 2.90 -17.83 -14.76
N LEU A 315 3.09 -19.11 -15.09
CA LEU A 315 3.36 -20.12 -14.08
C LEU A 315 4.75 -19.95 -13.45
N PRO A 316 4.89 -20.11 -12.13
CA PRO A 316 6.16 -19.91 -11.44
C PRO A 316 7.20 -20.95 -11.85
N ASP A 317 8.46 -20.53 -11.83
CA ASP A 317 9.62 -21.39 -12.07
C ASP A 317 10.17 -21.97 -10.78
N THR A 318 9.94 -21.29 -9.65
CA THR A 318 10.44 -21.67 -8.33
C THR A 318 9.45 -21.33 -7.24
N VAL A 319 9.39 -22.21 -6.22
CA VAL A 319 8.69 -21.95 -4.95
C VAL A 319 9.70 -22.07 -3.82
N LYS A 320 9.69 -21.12 -2.88
CA LYS A 320 10.56 -21.11 -1.70
C LYS A 320 9.75 -20.76 -0.47
N TYR A 321 9.94 -21.52 0.59
CA TYR A 321 9.36 -21.25 1.90
C TYR A 321 10.31 -20.44 2.76
N ILE A 322 9.77 -19.55 3.55
CA ILE A 322 10.54 -18.71 4.49
C ILE A 322 9.84 -18.65 5.84
N ASP A 323 10.63 -18.52 6.92
CA ASP A 323 10.10 -18.45 8.29
C ASP A 323 9.58 -17.07 8.65
N ALA A 324 10.12 -16.03 8.05
CA ALA A 324 9.71 -14.64 8.29
C ALA A 324 9.96 -13.76 7.08
N TRP A 325 9.09 -12.80 6.85
CA TRP A 325 9.30 -11.77 5.81
C TRP A 325 10.46 -10.85 6.18
N PRO A 326 11.42 -10.62 5.25
CA PRO A 326 12.34 -9.50 5.42
C PRO A 326 11.57 -8.20 5.31
N LEU A 327 11.65 -7.36 6.36
CA LEU A 327 10.95 -6.10 6.41
C LEU A 327 11.90 -4.93 6.19
N THR A 328 11.39 -3.87 5.58
CA THR A 328 11.99 -2.54 5.58
C THR A 328 11.82 -1.90 6.95
N ALA A 329 12.54 -0.77 7.20
CA ALA A 329 12.37 0.01 8.43
C ALA A 329 10.93 0.51 8.68
N LEU A 330 10.08 0.51 7.65
CA LEU A 330 8.67 0.91 7.71
C LEU A 330 7.69 -0.26 7.85
N GLY A 331 8.21 -1.48 8.10
CA GLY A 331 7.36 -2.68 8.24
C GLY A 331 6.80 -3.24 6.93
N LYS A 332 7.26 -2.76 5.75
CA LYS A 332 6.88 -3.32 4.45
C LYS A 332 7.78 -4.50 4.09
N ILE A 333 7.24 -5.47 3.36
CA ILE A 333 8.04 -6.58 2.83
C ILE A 333 9.11 -6.04 1.87
N ASP A 334 10.36 -6.41 2.12
CA ASP A 334 11.51 -6.03 1.31
C ASP A 334 11.76 -7.07 0.21
N ARG A 335 11.11 -6.84 -0.95
CA ARG A 335 11.22 -7.74 -2.11
C ARG A 335 12.64 -7.86 -2.66
N ASN A 336 13.51 -6.87 -2.45
CA ASN A 336 14.90 -6.98 -2.89
C ASN A 336 15.67 -7.98 -2.04
N LYS A 337 15.47 -7.94 -0.72
CA LYS A 337 16.05 -8.96 0.16
C LYS A 337 15.56 -10.37 -0.16
N LEU A 338 14.29 -10.52 -0.59
CA LEU A 338 13.82 -11.82 -1.09
C LEU A 338 14.60 -12.27 -2.32
N LYS A 339 14.84 -11.38 -3.29
CA LYS A 339 15.65 -11.70 -4.49
C LYS A 339 17.09 -12.11 -4.15
N GLU A 340 17.68 -11.55 -3.10
CA GLU A 340 19.05 -11.88 -2.64
C GLU A 340 19.17 -13.28 -2.02
N THR A 341 18.05 -13.94 -1.73
CA THR A 341 18.05 -15.31 -1.16
C THR A 341 18.23 -16.41 -2.22
N PHE A 342 18.30 -16.06 -3.49
CA PHE A 342 18.65 -16.89 -4.64
C PHE A 342 20.02 -16.50 -5.18
#